data_99f63499859adae57bb1e9bdca7f5e57
#
_entry.id   99f63499859adae57bb1e9bdca7f5e57
#
_cell.length_a   1.000
_cell.length_b   1.000
_cell.length_c   1.000
_cell.angle_alpha   90.00
_cell.angle_beta   90.00
_cell.angle_gamma   90.00
#
_symmetry.space_group_name_H-M   'P 1'
#
loop_
_entity.id
_entity.type
_entity.pdbx_description
1 polymer ?
#
loop_
_entity_poly.entity_id
_entity_poly.type
_entity_poly.pdbx_seq_one_letter_code
_entity_poly.pdbx_strand_id
1 'polypeptide(L)'
;MTSAAVSVRPEIAGLTAYVPGLSIEEIRERYHLDTVIKMASNENPLGTSPLVRDALVRHAAFAFRYPQGGNPRLVKALAAHHAVAPERIIVGNGSDEIIDLLIRLRAVQGKHNIVCFDPCFSIYPIQARICGVEVRRVPVEPDFSLDLHKLAALADENTVLVFVTTPDNPSGYTLPMQALQELAAALPPAALLVVDEAYADFADDEQASSLLAAGIDLPNVLILRTFSKSFGLAGLRLGYAVVPAALGNYYWRARLPFSVNILAEEAGIAALADSTYRAETLRVVREGRAALTAGLQALGCHVYPSQANFIMLAPPAGTCDAAATFEALLHRGIIIRPLKSYSLPHLLRISIGTPNENAALLSACKEIWA
;
A
#
# COMPACT_ATOMS: atom_id res chain seq x y z
N MET A 1 -6.37 -26.65 39.35
CA MET A 1 -6.73 -26.93 37.96
C MET A 1 -5.78 -26.11 37.10
N THR A 2 -4.75 -26.73 36.55
CA THR A 2 -3.85 -26.08 35.59
C THR A 2 -4.66 -25.81 34.33
N SER A 3 -4.88 -24.53 34.03
CA SER A 3 -5.46 -24.12 32.75
C SER A 3 -4.66 -24.79 31.65
N ALA A 4 -5.30 -25.61 30.82
CA ALA A 4 -4.68 -26.11 29.61
C ALA A 4 -4.25 -24.91 28.77
N ALA A 5 -2.93 -24.71 28.64
CA ALA A 5 -2.40 -23.64 27.83
C ALA A 5 -2.88 -23.84 26.39
N VAL A 6 -3.60 -22.86 25.83
CA VAL A 6 -3.96 -22.87 24.41
C VAL A 6 -2.67 -22.81 23.61
N SER A 7 -2.33 -23.89 22.91
CA SER A 7 -1.14 -23.94 22.06
C SER A 7 -1.43 -23.30 20.70
N VAL A 8 -0.52 -22.46 20.25
CA VAL A 8 -0.51 -21.92 18.87
C VAL A 8 0.73 -22.42 18.14
N ARG A 9 0.72 -22.38 16.82
CA ARG A 9 1.89 -22.77 16.02
C ARG A 9 3.10 -21.89 16.38
N PRO A 10 4.33 -22.45 16.39
CA PRO A 10 5.55 -21.70 16.73
C PRO A 10 5.75 -20.45 15.89
N GLU A 11 5.41 -20.51 14.60
CA GLU A 11 5.49 -19.41 13.65
C GLU A 11 4.63 -18.20 14.08
N ILE A 12 3.49 -18.50 14.72
CA ILE A 12 2.56 -17.46 15.23
C ILE A 12 3.02 -16.93 16.59
N ALA A 13 3.50 -17.81 17.48
CA ALA A 13 3.92 -17.41 18.82
C ALA A 13 5.05 -16.37 18.83
N GLY A 14 5.92 -16.37 17.81
CA GLY A 14 7.02 -15.44 17.64
C GLY A 14 6.69 -14.17 16.82
N LEU A 15 5.42 -13.99 16.38
CA LEU A 15 5.04 -12.81 15.60
C LEU A 15 4.80 -11.59 16.49
N THR A 16 5.35 -10.46 16.07
CA THR A 16 4.93 -9.15 16.59
C THR A 16 3.67 -8.70 15.84
N ALA A 17 2.64 -8.33 16.57
CA ALA A 17 1.40 -7.83 15.97
C ALA A 17 1.69 -6.56 15.15
N TYR A 18 1.01 -6.42 14.01
CA TYR A 18 1.03 -5.17 13.24
C TYR A 18 0.49 -4.02 14.10
N VAL A 19 1.25 -2.94 14.19
CA VAL A 19 0.83 -1.74 14.92
C VAL A 19 0.18 -0.77 13.93
N PRO A 20 -1.16 -0.60 13.98
CA PRO A 20 -1.84 0.36 13.13
C PRO A 20 -1.44 1.80 13.46
N GLY A 21 -1.74 2.73 12.56
CA GLY A 21 -1.62 4.17 12.86
C GLY A 21 -2.65 4.59 13.89
N LEU A 22 -2.35 5.69 14.62
CA LEU A 22 -3.28 6.29 15.60
C LEU A 22 -4.56 6.78 14.90
N SER A 23 -5.69 6.70 15.61
CA SER A 23 -6.96 7.23 15.13
C SER A 23 -7.12 8.73 15.49
N ILE A 24 -7.98 9.41 14.74
CA ILE A 24 -8.33 10.82 15.01
C ILE A 24 -9.00 10.94 16.37
N GLU A 25 -9.92 10.02 16.66
CA GLU A 25 -10.70 9.99 17.90
C GLU A 25 -9.79 9.79 19.11
N GLU A 26 -8.86 8.83 19.04
CA GLU A 26 -7.90 8.57 20.11
C GLU A 26 -7.05 9.81 20.45
N ILE A 27 -6.57 10.53 19.45
CA ILE A 27 -5.74 11.71 19.67
C ILE A 27 -6.58 12.89 20.15
N ARG A 28 -7.78 13.07 19.62
CA ARG A 28 -8.73 14.10 20.08
C ARG A 28 -9.03 13.95 21.58
N GLU A 29 -9.33 12.74 22.03
CA GLU A 29 -9.63 12.46 23.44
C GLU A 29 -8.40 12.61 24.32
N ARG A 30 -7.25 12.04 23.92
CA ARG A 30 -6.01 12.02 24.70
C ARG A 30 -5.47 13.41 25.00
N TYR A 31 -5.55 14.33 24.03
CA TYR A 31 -4.97 15.68 24.12
C TYR A 31 -6.03 16.78 24.25
N HIS A 32 -7.33 16.43 24.37
CA HIS A 32 -8.46 17.37 24.48
C HIS A 32 -8.50 18.42 23.37
N LEU A 33 -8.36 17.94 22.10
CA LEU A 33 -8.28 18.79 20.92
C LEU A 33 -9.61 18.86 20.17
N ASP A 34 -9.96 20.05 19.68
CA ASP A 34 -11.14 20.24 18.82
C ASP A 34 -10.91 19.70 17.39
N THR A 35 -9.71 19.88 16.89
CA THR A 35 -9.34 19.50 15.51
C THR A 35 -8.11 18.61 15.50
N VAL A 36 -8.15 17.53 14.71
CA VAL A 36 -7.02 16.63 14.49
C VAL A 36 -6.84 16.40 12.99
N ILE A 37 -5.63 16.59 12.50
CA ILE A 37 -5.19 16.37 11.11
C ILE A 37 -4.45 15.05 11.04
N LYS A 38 -4.89 14.12 10.17
CA LYS A 38 -4.25 12.82 10.02
C LYS A 38 -3.50 12.69 8.69
N MET A 39 -2.18 12.75 8.75
CA MET A 39 -1.26 12.62 7.62
C MET A 39 -0.34 11.40 7.78
N ALA A 40 -0.87 10.27 8.24
CA ALA A 40 -0.10 9.09 8.66
C ALA A 40 -0.33 7.83 7.81
N SER A 41 -1.50 7.65 7.21
CA SER A 41 -1.93 6.37 6.63
C SER A 41 -2.04 6.38 5.11
N ASN A 42 -1.51 7.40 4.44
CA ASN A 42 -1.53 7.54 2.99
C ASN A 42 -2.96 7.47 2.41
N GLU A 43 -3.92 8.05 3.14
CA GLU A 43 -5.31 8.18 2.73
C GLU A 43 -5.46 9.29 1.69
N ASN A 44 -6.59 9.33 0.97
CA ASN A 44 -6.88 10.39 0.01
C ASN A 44 -7.24 11.69 0.75
N PRO A 45 -6.53 12.81 0.54
CA PRO A 45 -6.81 14.06 1.23
C PRO A 45 -8.19 14.67 0.90
N LEU A 46 -8.75 14.35 -0.26
CA LEU A 46 -10.09 14.81 -0.66
C LEU A 46 -11.22 13.90 -0.16
N GLY A 47 -10.86 12.76 0.46
CA GLY A 47 -11.82 11.76 0.95
C GLY A 47 -12.45 10.93 -0.17
N THR A 48 -13.76 10.71 -0.09
CA THR A 48 -14.52 9.85 -1.01
C THR A 48 -15.30 10.68 -2.03
N SER A 49 -15.27 10.28 -3.31
CA SER A 49 -15.91 11.00 -4.41
C SER A 49 -17.44 11.16 -4.20
N PRO A 50 -18.06 12.22 -4.74
CA PRO A 50 -19.49 12.39 -4.69
C PRO A 50 -20.27 11.22 -5.31
N LEU A 51 -19.83 10.72 -6.48
CA LEU A 51 -20.47 9.56 -7.13
C LEU A 51 -20.43 8.31 -6.27
N VAL A 52 -19.33 8.10 -5.55
CA VAL A 52 -19.21 6.98 -4.60
C VAL A 52 -20.14 7.17 -3.42
N ARG A 53 -20.22 8.37 -2.83
CA ARG A 53 -21.13 8.64 -1.71
C ARG A 53 -22.59 8.38 -2.10
N ASP A 54 -22.99 8.82 -3.31
CA ASP A 54 -24.32 8.56 -3.84
C ASP A 54 -24.57 7.06 -4.07
N ALA A 55 -23.58 6.32 -4.57
CA ALA A 55 -23.68 4.88 -4.73
C ALA A 55 -23.87 4.16 -3.39
N LEU A 56 -23.09 4.55 -2.37
CA LEU A 56 -23.21 3.99 -1.01
C LEU A 56 -24.61 4.24 -0.41
N VAL A 57 -25.14 5.47 -0.53
CA VAL A 57 -26.48 5.80 -0.06
C VAL A 57 -27.54 4.96 -0.77
N ARG A 58 -27.49 4.86 -2.10
CA ARG A 58 -28.46 4.06 -2.89
C ARG A 58 -28.44 2.57 -2.53
N HIS A 59 -27.27 2.03 -2.17
CA HIS A 59 -27.11 0.59 -1.92
C HIS A 59 -27.07 0.21 -0.44
N ALA A 60 -27.10 1.18 0.49
CA ALA A 60 -27.05 0.92 1.93
C ALA A 60 -28.15 -0.07 2.39
N ALA A 61 -29.35 0.02 1.82
CA ALA A 61 -30.47 -0.86 2.13
C ALA A 61 -30.24 -2.34 1.76
N PHE A 62 -29.23 -2.64 0.93
CA PHE A 62 -28.87 -4.01 0.54
C PHE A 62 -27.81 -4.66 1.43
N ALA A 63 -27.32 -3.97 2.45
CA ALA A 63 -26.27 -4.49 3.36
C ALA A 63 -26.64 -5.83 4.05
N PHE A 64 -27.92 -6.20 4.10
CA PHE A 64 -28.39 -7.48 4.64
C PHE A 64 -28.23 -8.67 3.66
N ARG A 65 -27.81 -8.44 2.43
CA ARG A 65 -27.60 -9.47 1.41
C ARG A 65 -26.14 -9.85 1.24
N TYR A 66 -25.89 -11.10 0.87
CA TYR A 66 -24.59 -11.50 0.35
C TYR A 66 -24.35 -10.87 -1.04
N PRO A 67 -23.12 -10.48 -1.35
CA PRO A 67 -22.77 -10.08 -2.72
C PRO A 67 -22.89 -11.26 -3.68
N GLN A 68 -22.92 -10.97 -4.97
CA GLN A 68 -22.77 -12.00 -5.98
C GLN A 68 -21.36 -12.58 -5.90
N GLY A 69 -21.24 -13.92 -5.85
CA GLY A 69 -19.92 -14.57 -5.76
C GLY A 69 -19.01 -14.13 -6.88
N GLY A 70 -17.84 -13.64 -6.49
CA GLY A 70 -16.83 -13.17 -7.45
C GLY A 70 -16.96 -11.73 -7.91
N ASN A 71 -17.98 -11.00 -7.51
CA ASN A 71 -18.18 -9.59 -7.86
C ASN A 71 -18.07 -9.33 -9.38
N PRO A 72 -18.81 -10.06 -10.24
CA PRO A 72 -18.62 -10.07 -11.69
C PRO A 72 -18.84 -8.69 -12.33
N ARG A 73 -19.66 -7.83 -11.74
CA ARG A 73 -19.87 -6.46 -12.23
C ARG A 73 -18.62 -5.61 -12.06
N LEU A 74 -17.98 -5.69 -10.89
CA LEU A 74 -16.73 -4.99 -10.63
C LEU A 74 -15.59 -5.56 -11.48
N VAL A 75 -15.48 -6.90 -11.59
CA VAL A 75 -14.51 -7.56 -12.47
C VAL A 75 -14.64 -7.08 -13.91
N LYS A 76 -15.88 -7.00 -14.44
CA LYS A 76 -16.15 -6.48 -15.79
C LYS A 76 -15.74 -5.01 -15.94
N ALA A 77 -16.02 -4.18 -14.92
CA ALA A 77 -15.66 -2.77 -14.93
C ALA A 77 -14.12 -2.58 -14.92
N LEU A 78 -13.39 -3.34 -14.09
CA LEU A 78 -11.93 -3.33 -14.03
C LEU A 78 -11.30 -3.86 -15.32
N ALA A 79 -11.82 -4.94 -15.89
CA ALA A 79 -11.37 -5.51 -17.15
C ALA A 79 -11.49 -4.49 -18.29
N ALA A 80 -12.61 -3.76 -18.36
CA ALA A 80 -12.81 -2.69 -19.33
C ALA A 80 -11.88 -1.49 -19.07
N HIS A 81 -11.68 -1.10 -17.79
CA HIS A 81 -10.82 0.01 -17.41
C HIS A 81 -9.35 -0.20 -17.80
N HIS A 82 -8.85 -1.44 -17.67
CA HIS A 82 -7.48 -1.79 -17.99
C HIS A 82 -7.28 -2.45 -19.35
N ALA A 83 -8.34 -2.61 -20.14
CA ALA A 83 -8.32 -3.31 -21.43
C ALA A 83 -7.73 -4.73 -21.35
N VAL A 84 -8.05 -5.47 -20.27
CA VAL A 84 -7.61 -6.86 -20.06
C VAL A 84 -8.82 -7.81 -20.02
N ALA A 85 -8.58 -9.11 -20.22
CA ALA A 85 -9.63 -10.12 -20.14
C ALA A 85 -10.12 -10.28 -18.68
N PRO A 86 -11.47 -10.44 -18.47
CA PRO A 86 -12.06 -10.54 -17.12
C PRO A 86 -11.48 -11.66 -16.25
N GLU A 87 -11.08 -12.79 -16.84
CA GLU A 87 -10.47 -13.93 -16.15
C GLU A 87 -9.09 -13.63 -15.58
N ARG A 88 -8.50 -12.51 -15.96
CA ARG A 88 -7.24 -12.00 -15.41
C ARG A 88 -7.43 -11.06 -14.22
N ILE A 89 -8.66 -10.65 -13.94
CA ILE A 89 -8.95 -9.79 -12.80
C ILE A 89 -9.35 -10.63 -11.60
N ILE A 90 -8.69 -10.42 -10.49
CA ILE A 90 -9.10 -10.92 -9.20
C ILE A 90 -9.37 -9.74 -8.26
N VAL A 91 -10.41 -9.84 -7.44
CA VAL A 91 -10.76 -8.83 -6.44
C VAL A 91 -10.67 -9.42 -5.05
N GLY A 92 -10.29 -8.61 -4.07
CA GLY A 92 -10.11 -9.03 -2.68
C GLY A 92 -10.50 -7.94 -1.68
N ASN A 93 -10.65 -8.33 -0.44
CA ASN A 93 -10.89 -7.44 0.70
C ASN A 93 -9.61 -6.65 1.04
N GLY A 94 -9.26 -5.67 0.19
CA GLY A 94 -7.96 -5.05 0.08
C GLY A 94 -6.96 -5.93 -0.69
N SER A 95 -5.84 -5.34 -1.10
CA SER A 95 -4.70 -6.09 -1.65
C SER A 95 -4.10 -7.08 -0.64
N ASP A 96 -4.28 -6.83 0.65
CA ASP A 96 -3.79 -7.68 1.73
C ASP A 96 -4.35 -9.11 1.66
N GLU A 97 -5.66 -9.27 1.37
CA GLU A 97 -6.27 -10.60 1.17
C GLU A 97 -5.67 -11.30 -0.05
N ILE A 98 -5.38 -10.56 -1.11
CA ILE A 98 -4.78 -11.12 -2.32
C ILE A 98 -3.36 -11.61 -2.02
N ILE A 99 -2.56 -10.82 -1.28
CA ILE A 99 -1.20 -11.20 -0.87
C ILE A 99 -1.22 -12.48 -0.02
N ASP A 100 -2.07 -12.53 1.02
CA ASP A 100 -2.22 -13.71 1.88
C ASP A 100 -2.57 -14.95 1.05
N LEU A 101 -3.56 -14.83 0.18
CA LEU A 101 -4.02 -15.95 -0.62
C LEU A 101 -3.00 -16.39 -1.67
N LEU A 102 -2.23 -15.47 -2.26
CA LEU A 102 -1.12 -15.80 -3.17
C LEU A 102 -0.05 -16.66 -2.49
N ILE A 103 0.34 -16.30 -1.26
CA ILE A 103 1.32 -17.07 -0.50
C ILE A 103 0.77 -18.48 -0.23
N ARG A 104 -0.47 -18.62 0.20
CA ARG A 104 -1.12 -19.92 0.43
C ARG A 104 -1.27 -20.77 -0.83
N LEU A 105 -1.49 -20.14 -1.98
CA LEU A 105 -1.61 -20.84 -3.27
C LEU A 105 -0.28 -21.35 -3.81
N ARG A 106 0.80 -20.59 -3.56
CA ARG A 106 2.08 -20.82 -4.22
C ARG A 106 3.11 -21.50 -3.33
N ALA A 107 3.07 -21.27 -2.02
CA ALA A 107 4.12 -21.67 -1.11
C ALA A 107 3.73 -22.91 -0.28
N VAL A 108 4.66 -23.84 -0.16
CA VAL A 108 4.61 -24.98 0.76
C VAL A 108 5.59 -24.72 1.89
N GLN A 109 5.11 -24.79 3.13
CA GLN A 109 5.90 -24.64 4.35
C GLN A 109 7.15 -25.53 4.33
N GLY A 110 8.30 -24.98 4.73
CA GLY A 110 9.56 -25.69 4.84
C GLY A 110 10.22 -26.09 3.51
N LYS A 111 9.59 -25.75 2.37
CA LYS A 111 10.13 -26.03 1.04
C LYS A 111 10.40 -24.75 0.25
N HIS A 112 9.44 -23.85 0.25
CA HIS A 112 9.47 -22.67 -0.60
C HIS A 112 9.86 -21.42 0.19
N ASN A 113 10.32 -20.40 -0.55
CA ASN A 113 10.62 -19.10 0.00
C ASN A 113 9.97 -17.97 -0.83
N ILE A 114 9.90 -16.79 -0.22
CA ILE A 114 9.62 -15.54 -0.90
C ILE A 114 10.82 -14.61 -0.79
N VAL A 115 10.97 -13.69 -1.75
CA VAL A 115 12.02 -12.68 -1.75
C VAL A 115 11.38 -11.29 -1.75
N CYS A 116 11.89 -10.37 -0.92
CA CYS A 116 11.47 -8.97 -0.87
C CYS A 116 12.61 -8.07 -0.40
N PHE A 117 12.46 -6.75 -0.52
CA PHE A 117 13.37 -5.79 0.08
C PHE A 117 13.19 -5.69 1.61
N ASP A 118 14.14 -5.06 2.30
CA ASP A 118 14.10 -4.71 3.72
C ASP A 118 14.65 -3.28 3.93
N PRO A 119 13.81 -2.33 4.36
CA PRO A 119 12.40 -2.45 4.67
C PRO A 119 11.50 -2.59 3.44
N CYS A 120 10.30 -3.14 3.66
CA CYS A 120 9.23 -3.23 2.67
C CYS A 120 7.85 -3.11 3.33
N PHE A 121 6.78 -3.18 2.54
CA PHE A 121 5.45 -3.30 3.10
C PHE A 121 5.34 -4.56 3.96
N SER A 122 5.09 -4.39 5.25
CA SER A 122 5.22 -5.42 6.28
C SER A 122 4.31 -6.64 6.10
N ILE A 123 3.24 -6.53 5.30
CA ILE A 123 2.30 -7.63 5.07
C ILE A 123 2.97 -8.81 4.33
N TYR A 124 3.90 -8.56 3.42
CA TYR A 124 4.59 -9.67 2.72
C TYR A 124 5.30 -10.62 3.69
N PRO A 125 6.25 -10.15 4.52
CA PRO A 125 6.93 -11.04 5.47
C PRO A 125 6.02 -11.54 6.59
N ILE A 126 5.01 -10.79 7.02
CA ILE A 126 4.08 -11.24 8.06
C ILE A 126 3.26 -12.42 7.54
N GLN A 127 2.64 -12.32 6.37
CA GLN A 127 1.83 -13.39 5.81
C GLN A 127 2.65 -14.64 5.45
N ALA A 128 3.87 -14.45 4.92
CA ALA A 128 4.78 -15.57 4.68
C ALA A 128 5.12 -16.32 5.98
N ARG A 129 5.45 -15.61 7.06
CA ARG A 129 5.72 -16.20 8.37
C ARG A 129 4.49 -16.92 8.94
N ILE A 130 3.28 -16.35 8.81
CA ILE A 130 2.03 -17.01 9.23
C ILE A 130 1.87 -18.34 8.50
N CYS A 131 2.28 -18.43 7.24
CA CYS A 131 2.26 -19.66 6.46
C CYS A 131 3.47 -20.58 6.70
N GLY A 132 4.43 -20.22 7.56
CA GLY A 132 5.66 -20.98 7.80
C GLY A 132 6.60 -20.99 6.58
N VAL A 133 6.56 -19.94 5.76
CA VAL A 133 7.34 -19.80 4.54
C VAL A 133 8.57 -18.93 4.82
N GLU A 134 9.73 -19.37 4.34
CA GLU A 134 10.98 -18.61 4.44
C GLU A 134 10.86 -17.26 3.75
N VAL A 135 11.37 -16.21 4.41
CA VAL A 135 11.44 -14.85 3.84
C VAL A 135 12.90 -14.46 3.66
N ARG A 136 13.33 -14.30 2.44
CA ARG A 136 14.64 -13.78 2.08
C ARG A 136 14.56 -12.30 1.80
N ARG A 137 15.50 -11.53 2.35
CA ARG A 137 15.43 -10.08 2.32
C ARG A 137 16.69 -9.47 1.74
N VAL A 138 16.50 -8.51 0.85
CA VAL A 138 17.57 -7.68 0.29
C VAL A 138 17.50 -6.31 0.96
N PRO A 139 18.55 -5.85 1.64
CA PRO A 139 18.59 -4.48 2.15
C PRO A 139 18.42 -3.48 1.00
N VAL A 140 17.62 -2.43 1.21
CA VAL A 140 17.58 -1.28 0.29
C VAL A 140 18.92 -0.54 0.34
N GLU A 141 19.26 0.19 -0.71
CA GLU A 141 20.48 1.01 -0.74
C GLU A 141 20.36 2.20 0.26
N PRO A 142 21.48 2.82 0.67
CA PRO A 142 21.45 3.93 1.64
C PRO A 142 20.60 5.14 1.21
N ASP A 143 20.41 5.32 -0.09
CA ASP A 143 19.53 6.35 -0.69
C ASP A 143 18.10 5.86 -0.93
N PHE A 144 17.76 4.65 -0.45
CA PHE A 144 16.50 3.94 -0.65
C PHE A 144 16.22 3.54 -2.10
N SER A 145 17.19 3.57 -3.00
CA SER A 145 17.06 2.90 -4.29
C SER A 145 17.01 1.39 -4.14
N LEU A 146 16.37 0.72 -5.12
CA LEU A 146 16.08 -0.71 -5.09
C LEU A 146 16.95 -1.44 -6.12
N ASP A 147 17.98 -2.17 -5.64
CA ASP A 147 18.85 -2.97 -6.50
C ASP A 147 18.17 -4.29 -6.90
N LEU A 148 17.54 -4.31 -8.07
CA LEU A 148 16.81 -5.47 -8.60
C LEU A 148 17.74 -6.64 -8.95
N HIS A 149 19.03 -6.40 -9.22
CA HIS A 149 19.99 -7.48 -9.46
C HIS A 149 20.25 -8.28 -8.18
N LYS A 150 20.40 -7.61 -7.03
CA LYS A 150 20.51 -8.29 -5.73
C LYS A 150 19.25 -9.09 -5.41
N LEU A 151 18.06 -8.55 -5.76
CA LEU A 151 16.80 -9.24 -5.56
C LEU A 151 16.72 -10.52 -6.41
N ALA A 152 17.07 -10.44 -7.70
CA ALA A 152 17.12 -11.59 -8.61
C ALA A 152 18.14 -12.64 -8.15
N ALA A 153 19.33 -12.21 -7.71
CA ALA A 153 20.40 -13.10 -7.25
C ALA A 153 20.04 -13.89 -5.98
N LEU A 154 19.09 -13.39 -5.17
CA LEU A 154 18.64 -14.06 -3.95
C LEU A 154 17.52 -15.09 -4.22
N ALA A 155 16.92 -15.07 -5.41
CA ALA A 155 15.91 -16.03 -5.84
C ALA A 155 16.55 -17.31 -6.36
N ASP A 156 16.00 -18.46 -5.96
CA ASP A 156 16.44 -19.81 -6.37
C ASP A 156 15.26 -20.65 -6.89
N GLU A 157 15.50 -21.94 -7.16
CA GLU A 157 14.49 -22.88 -7.65
C GLU A 157 13.31 -23.11 -6.69
N ASN A 158 13.47 -22.78 -5.41
CA ASN A 158 12.42 -22.85 -4.38
C ASN A 158 11.71 -21.52 -4.16
N THR A 159 12.13 -20.45 -4.84
CA THR A 159 11.47 -19.15 -4.77
C THR A 159 10.19 -19.17 -5.57
N VAL A 160 9.06 -18.89 -4.92
CA VAL A 160 7.74 -18.90 -5.59
C VAL A 160 7.14 -17.52 -5.78
N LEU A 161 7.50 -16.54 -4.95
CA LEU A 161 7.05 -15.15 -5.05
C LEU A 161 8.22 -14.19 -4.82
N VAL A 162 8.32 -13.17 -5.66
CA VAL A 162 9.23 -12.04 -5.48
C VAL A 162 8.39 -10.77 -5.42
N PHE A 163 8.47 -10.00 -4.33
CA PHE A 163 7.67 -8.80 -4.13
C PHE A 163 8.48 -7.54 -4.40
N VAL A 164 7.93 -6.65 -5.21
CA VAL A 164 8.46 -5.32 -5.48
C VAL A 164 7.33 -4.32 -5.39
N THR A 165 7.50 -3.25 -4.60
CA THR A 165 6.54 -2.15 -4.50
C THR A 165 7.04 -0.95 -5.28
N THR A 166 6.23 -0.42 -6.19
CA THR A 166 6.61 0.77 -6.99
C THR A 166 5.38 1.63 -7.29
N PRO A 167 5.36 2.90 -6.83
CA PRO A 167 6.27 3.55 -5.88
C PRO A 167 6.35 2.82 -4.53
N ASP A 168 7.58 2.72 -3.98
CA ASP A 168 7.87 1.96 -2.78
C ASP A 168 7.25 2.59 -1.51
N ASN A 169 6.96 1.76 -0.54
CA ASN A 169 6.57 2.15 0.80
C ASN A 169 7.54 1.51 1.82
N PRO A 170 8.39 2.31 2.52
CA PRO A 170 8.09 3.70 2.94
C PRO A 170 8.76 4.83 2.16
N SER A 171 9.64 4.56 1.19
CA SER A 171 10.48 5.60 0.59
C SER A 171 9.78 6.50 -0.44
N GLY A 172 8.82 5.96 -1.19
CA GLY A 172 8.22 6.63 -2.36
C GLY A 172 9.07 6.47 -3.64
N TYR A 173 10.18 5.73 -3.58
CA TYR A 173 11.04 5.47 -4.74
C TYR A 173 10.28 4.72 -5.83
N THR A 174 10.51 5.10 -7.08
CA THR A 174 9.84 4.47 -8.24
C THR A 174 10.86 3.81 -9.15
N LEU A 175 10.49 2.66 -9.67
CA LEU A 175 11.29 1.89 -10.63
C LEU A 175 10.81 2.18 -12.06
N PRO A 176 11.73 2.28 -13.04
CA PRO A 176 11.33 2.31 -14.43
C PRO A 176 10.76 0.94 -14.84
N MET A 177 9.74 0.97 -15.70
CA MET A 177 9.07 -0.23 -16.22
C MET A 177 10.04 -1.23 -16.84
N GLN A 178 11.06 -0.75 -17.59
CA GLN A 178 12.08 -1.61 -18.18
C GLN A 178 12.83 -2.46 -17.15
N ALA A 179 13.16 -1.89 -15.99
CA ALA A 179 13.84 -2.62 -14.92
C ALA A 179 12.96 -3.75 -14.34
N LEU A 180 11.63 -3.55 -14.28
CA LEU A 180 10.69 -4.61 -13.88
C LEU A 180 10.62 -5.74 -14.91
N GLN A 181 10.69 -5.42 -16.21
CA GLN A 181 10.74 -6.42 -17.30
C GLN A 181 12.03 -7.24 -17.24
N GLU A 182 13.17 -6.58 -17.03
CA GLU A 182 14.48 -7.22 -16.88
C GLU A 182 14.49 -8.13 -15.64
N LEU A 183 13.95 -7.66 -14.51
CA LEU A 183 13.77 -8.50 -13.32
C LEU A 183 12.92 -9.74 -13.63
N ALA A 184 11.74 -9.57 -14.23
CA ALA A 184 10.85 -10.67 -14.57
C ALA A 184 11.52 -11.74 -15.44
N ALA A 185 12.37 -11.30 -16.39
CA ALA A 185 13.14 -12.19 -17.25
C ALA A 185 14.29 -12.92 -16.53
N ALA A 186 14.84 -12.32 -15.48
CA ALA A 186 15.96 -12.87 -14.71
C ALA A 186 15.52 -13.87 -13.61
N LEU A 187 14.24 -13.92 -13.25
CA LEU A 187 13.74 -14.79 -12.19
C LEU A 187 13.71 -16.26 -12.59
N PRO A 188 13.84 -17.20 -11.63
CA PRO A 188 13.64 -18.63 -11.88
C PRO A 188 12.25 -18.91 -12.46
N PRO A 189 12.08 -19.94 -13.31
CA PRO A 189 10.81 -20.22 -14.00
C PRO A 189 9.61 -20.46 -13.08
N ALA A 190 9.85 -20.92 -11.84
CA ALA A 190 8.79 -21.14 -10.86
C ALA A 190 8.38 -19.86 -10.12
N ALA A 191 9.20 -18.81 -10.16
CA ALA A 191 8.96 -17.57 -9.44
C ALA A 191 7.94 -16.68 -10.18
N LEU A 192 7.01 -16.10 -9.41
CA LEU A 192 6.09 -15.06 -9.86
C LEU A 192 6.55 -13.72 -9.30
N LEU A 193 6.77 -12.74 -10.15
CA LEU A 193 7.01 -11.36 -9.75
C LEU A 193 5.66 -10.72 -9.38
N VAL A 194 5.54 -10.27 -8.15
CA VAL A 194 4.39 -9.50 -7.65
C VAL A 194 4.79 -8.03 -7.60
N VAL A 195 4.28 -7.26 -8.54
CA VAL A 195 4.50 -5.80 -8.58
C VAL A 195 3.35 -5.13 -7.86
N ASP A 196 3.62 -4.57 -6.68
CA ASP A 196 2.63 -3.83 -5.90
C ASP A 196 2.62 -2.36 -6.35
N GLU A 197 1.63 -2.02 -7.13
CA GLU A 197 1.39 -0.70 -7.70
C GLU A 197 0.33 0.09 -6.90
N ALA A 198 0.25 -0.09 -5.58
CA ALA A 198 -0.74 0.60 -4.75
C ALA A 198 -0.66 2.14 -4.83
N TYR A 199 0.48 2.68 -5.23
CA TYR A 199 0.72 4.13 -5.34
C TYR A 199 1.00 4.59 -6.78
N ALA A 200 0.94 3.72 -7.77
CA ALA A 200 1.35 4.02 -9.15
C ALA A 200 0.54 5.18 -9.78
N ASP A 201 -0.74 5.33 -9.42
CA ASP A 201 -1.57 6.46 -9.86
C ASP A 201 -0.95 7.83 -9.59
N PHE A 202 -0.10 7.97 -8.56
CA PHE A 202 0.49 9.23 -8.13
C PHE A 202 1.83 9.55 -8.79
N ALA A 203 2.40 8.63 -9.56
CA ALA A 203 3.62 8.87 -10.30
C ALA A 203 3.42 9.99 -11.31
N ASP A 204 4.46 10.82 -11.51
CA ASP A 204 4.41 11.94 -12.47
C ASP A 204 4.26 11.42 -13.91
N ASP A 205 4.84 10.24 -14.18
CA ASP A 205 4.66 9.49 -15.43
C ASP A 205 4.29 8.03 -15.09
N GLU A 206 2.98 7.76 -14.99
CA GLU A 206 2.47 6.42 -14.74
C GLU A 206 2.80 5.45 -15.90
N GLN A 207 2.80 5.93 -17.14
CA GLN A 207 3.10 5.11 -18.32
C GLN A 207 4.55 4.60 -18.31
N ALA A 208 5.49 5.39 -17.81
CA ALA A 208 6.90 5.00 -17.74
C ALA A 208 7.23 4.09 -16.55
N SER A 209 6.35 4.01 -15.54
CA SER A 209 6.62 3.33 -14.26
C SER A 209 5.70 2.15 -13.95
N SER A 210 4.60 1.97 -14.69
CA SER A 210 3.61 0.91 -14.48
C SER A 210 3.53 -0.02 -15.69
N LEU A 211 3.74 -1.32 -15.46
CA LEU A 211 3.52 -2.35 -16.49
C LEU A 211 2.06 -2.39 -16.93
N LEU A 212 1.12 -2.19 -15.99
CA LEU A 212 -0.31 -2.21 -16.28
C LEU A 212 -0.74 -1.01 -17.12
N ALA A 213 -0.31 0.21 -16.76
CA ALA A 213 -0.64 1.42 -17.52
C ALA A 213 -0.05 1.38 -18.94
N ALA A 214 1.15 0.82 -19.09
CA ALA A 214 1.79 0.61 -20.40
C ALA A 214 1.21 -0.55 -21.22
N GLY A 215 0.27 -1.33 -20.66
CA GLY A 215 -0.34 -2.47 -21.35
C GLY A 215 0.62 -3.65 -21.56
N ILE A 216 1.68 -3.76 -20.75
CA ILE A 216 2.67 -4.82 -20.86
C ILE A 216 2.21 -6.04 -20.08
N ASP A 217 2.13 -7.16 -20.82
CA ASP A 217 1.72 -8.45 -20.29
C ASP A 217 2.91 -9.43 -20.27
N LEU A 218 3.26 -9.89 -19.06
CA LEU A 218 4.33 -10.86 -18.84
C LEU A 218 3.76 -12.10 -18.14
N PRO A 219 4.12 -13.32 -18.60
CA PRO A 219 3.48 -14.55 -18.11
C PRO A 219 3.80 -14.90 -16.66
N ASN A 220 4.86 -14.33 -16.10
CA ASN A 220 5.30 -14.52 -14.71
C ASN A 220 5.18 -13.26 -13.86
N VAL A 221 4.30 -12.31 -14.25
CA VAL A 221 4.06 -11.08 -13.48
C VAL A 221 2.61 -10.99 -13.05
N LEU A 222 2.41 -10.60 -11.80
CA LEU A 222 1.14 -10.23 -11.21
C LEU A 222 1.23 -8.78 -10.72
N ILE A 223 0.23 -7.96 -11.01
CA ILE A 223 0.19 -6.56 -10.60
C ILE A 223 -0.91 -6.37 -9.58
N LEU A 224 -0.55 -5.87 -8.39
CA LEU A 224 -1.49 -5.50 -7.34
C LEU A 224 -1.88 -4.03 -7.46
N ARG A 225 -3.16 -3.73 -7.27
CA ARG A 225 -3.73 -2.39 -7.20
C ARG A 225 -4.74 -2.28 -6.05
N THR A 226 -5.04 -1.08 -5.62
CA THR A 226 -5.96 -0.83 -4.51
C THR A 226 -6.87 0.37 -4.76
N PHE A 227 -8.08 0.29 -4.23
CA PHE A 227 -8.99 1.44 -4.17
C PHE A 227 -8.76 2.30 -2.91
N SER A 228 -7.86 1.90 -2.02
CA SER A 228 -7.63 2.58 -0.74
C SER A 228 -6.95 3.94 -0.88
N LYS A 229 -6.24 4.22 -2.00
CA LYS A 229 -5.36 5.39 -2.16
C LYS A 229 -6.01 6.45 -3.06
N SER A 230 -5.74 6.47 -4.35
CA SER A 230 -6.26 7.48 -5.28
C SER A 230 -7.79 7.54 -5.35
N PHE A 231 -8.47 6.42 -5.16
CA PHE A 231 -9.92 6.34 -5.17
C PHE A 231 -10.60 6.68 -3.84
N GLY A 232 -9.84 6.85 -2.73
CA GLY A 232 -10.39 7.26 -1.43
C GLY A 232 -11.29 6.25 -0.73
N LEU A 233 -11.10 4.93 -0.96
CA LEU A 233 -11.94 3.87 -0.41
C LEU A 233 -11.24 3.00 0.66
N ALA A 234 -10.30 3.57 1.40
CA ALA A 234 -9.53 2.82 2.41
C ALA A 234 -10.40 2.06 3.41
N GLY A 235 -11.50 2.66 3.87
CA GLY A 235 -12.44 2.07 4.82
C GLY A 235 -13.30 0.94 4.25
N LEU A 236 -13.48 0.86 2.93
CA LEU A 236 -14.27 -0.19 2.29
C LEU A 236 -13.50 -1.47 2.00
N ARG A 237 -12.18 -1.46 2.21
CA ARG A 237 -11.32 -2.63 2.05
C ARG A 237 -11.45 -3.27 0.67
N LEU A 238 -11.16 -2.53 -0.40
CA LEU A 238 -11.25 -3.02 -1.77
C LEU A 238 -9.88 -2.95 -2.47
N GLY A 239 -9.44 -4.08 -3.00
CA GLY A 239 -8.24 -4.21 -3.83
C GLY A 239 -8.47 -5.17 -4.98
N TYR A 240 -7.57 -5.15 -5.95
CA TYR A 240 -7.60 -6.06 -7.08
C TYR A 240 -6.19 -6.38 -7.57
N ALA A 241 -6.09 -7.44 -8.37
CA ALA A 241 -4.87 -7.73 -9.12
C ALA A 241 -5.19 -8.08 -10.57
N VAL A 242 -4.23 -7.78 -11.44
CA VAL A 242 -4.17 -8.32 -12.79
C VAL A 242 -3.16 -9.47 -12.77
N VAL A 243 -3.63 -10.68 -13.13
CA VAL A 243 -2.86 -11.91 -12.96
C VAL A 243 -2.67 -12.63 -14.30
N PRO A 244 -1.65 -13.50 -14.42
CA PRO A 244 -1.60 -14.47 -15.51
C PRO A 244 -2.89 -15.32 -15.51
N ALA A 245 -3.49 -15.52 -16.70
CA ALA A 245 -4.80 -16.18 -16.83
C ALA A 245 -4.87 -17.55 -16.14
N ALA A 246 -3.78 -18.33 -16.18
CA ALA A 246 -3.70 -19.62 -15.51
C ALA A 246 -3.88 -19.54 -13.99
N LEU A 247 -3.44 -18.44 -13.35
CA LEU A 247 -3.53 -18.26 -11.90
C LEU A 247 -4.94 -17.90 -11.44
N GLY A 248 -5.68 -17.12 -12.23
CA GLY A 248 -7.03 -16.67 -11.89
C GLY A 248 -7.96 -17.81 -11.47
N ASN A 249 -7.94 -18.94 -12.23
CA ASN A 249 -8.77 -20.10 -11.92
C ASN A 249 -8.44 -20.77 -10.57
N TYR A 250 -7.16 -20.78 -10.17
CA TYR A 250 -6.77 -21.32 -8.87
C TYR A 250 -7.13 -20.39 -7.73
N TYR A 251 -7.01 -19.09 -7.94
CA TYR A 251 -7.45 -18.08 -6.99
C TYR A 251 -8.93 -18.25 -6.64
N TRP A 252 -9.80 -18.42 -7.65
CA TRP A 252 -11.23 -18.63 -7.47
C TRP A 252 -11.59 -19.86 -6.64
N ARG A 253 -10.77 -20.93 -6.69
CA ARG A 253 -10.98 -22.14 -5.91
C ARG A 253 -10.59 -22.00 -4.44
N ALA A 254 -9.65 -21.10 -4.13
CA ALA A 254 -9.05 -20.99 -2.80
C ALA A 254 -9.58 -19.81 -1.98
N ARG A 255 -10.15 -18.77 -2.64
CA ARG A 255 -10.66 -17.59 -1.95
C ARG A 255 -11.86 -17.91 -1.05
N LEU A 256 -12.03 -17.11 0.00
CA LEU A 256 -13.26 -17.13 0.78
C LEU A 256 -14.45 -16.65 -0.07
N PRO A 257 -15.60 -17.32 0.02
CA PRO A 257 -16.81 -16.81 -0.64
C PRO A 257 -17.21 -15.46 -0.03
N PHE A 258 -17.68 -14.54 -0.87
CA PHE A 258 -18.25 -13.26 -0.44
C PHE A 258 -17.28 -12.31 0.33
N SER A 259 -15.97 -12.42 0.12
CA SER A 259 -14.99 -11.60 0.85
C SER A 259 -15.11 -10.10 0.56
N VAL A 260 -15.46 -9.72 -0.67
CA VAL A 260 -15.73 -8.33 -1.05
C VAL A 260 -17.22 -8.04 -0.90
N ASN A 261 -17.58 -7.11 -0.04
CA ASN A 261 -18.99 -6.79 0.28
C ASN A 261 -19.67 -5.97 -0.83
N ILE A 262 -21.01 -5.94 -0.80
CA ILE A 262 -21.85 -5.24 -1.80
C ILE A 262 -21.47 -3.75 -1.90
N LEU A 263 -21.30 -3.07 -0.77
CA LEU A 263 -21.04 -1.63 -0.77
C LEU A 263 -19.66 -1.31 -1.36
N ALA A 264 -18.67 -2.17 -1.11
CA ALA A 264 -17.34 -2.04 -1.73
C ALA A 264 -17.41 -2.25 -3.26
N GLU A 265 -18.20 -3.24 -3.74
CA GLU A 265 -18.41 -3.46 -5.17
C GLU A 265 -19.03 -2.23 -5.86
N GLU A 266 -20.13 -1.72 -5.32
CA GLU A 266 -20.84 -0.56 -5.90
C GLU A 266 -20.00 0.71 -5.83
N ALA A 267 -19.28 0.92 -4.73
CA ALA A 267 -18.36 2.02 -4.56
C ALA A 267 -17.18 1.95 -5.55
N GLY A 268 -16.62 0.74 -5.76
CA GLY A 268 -15.56 0.53 -6.72
C GLY A 268 -15.96 0.85 -8.15
N ILE A 269 -17.15 0.40 -8.57
CA ILE A 269 -17.72 0.70 -9.90
C ILE A 269 -17.93 2.22 -10.06
N ALA A 270 -18.49 2.88 -9.03
CA ALA A 270 -18.73 4.33 -9.07
C ALA A 270 -17.39 5.11 -9.10
N ALA A 271 -16.39 4.66 -8.35
CA ALA A 271 -15.07 5.29 -8.32
C ALA A 271 -14.35 5.21 -9.67
N LEU A 272 -14.43 4.08 -10.38
CA LEU A 272 -13.88 3.92 -11.73
C LEU A 272 -14.54 4.87 -12.74
N ALA A 273 -15.82 5.20 -12.54
CA ALA A 273 -16.58 6.11 -13.41
C ALA A 273 -16.29 7.58 -13.14
N ASP A 274 -15.71 7.96 -11.98
CA ASP A 274 -15.46 9.34 -11.58
C ASP A 274 -14.05 9.82 -11.95
N SER A 275 -13.77 9.91 -13.24
CA SER A 275 -12.49 10.35 -13.77
C SER A 275 -12.13 11.78 -13.36
N THR A 276 -13.14 12.65 -13.23
CA THR A 276 -12.94 14.06 -12.83
C THR A 276 -12.42 14.15 -11.39
N TYR A 277 -13.04 13.41 -10.46
CA TYR A 277 -12.59 13.37 -9.07
C TYR A 277 -11.20 12.72 -8.94
N ARG A 278 -10.94 11.65 -9.70
CA ARG A 278 -9.61 11.03 -9.76
C ARG A 278 -8.55 12.04 -10.25
N ALA A 279 -8.82 12.76 -11.34
CA ALA A 279 -7.91 13.76 -11.87
C ALA A 279 -7.61 14.88 -10.85
N GLU A 280 -8.63 15.38 -10.14
CA GLU A 280 -8.47 16.37 -9.09
C GLU A 280 -7.65 15.84 -7.89
N THR A 281 -7.89 14.59 -7.47
CA THR A 281 -7.08 13.94 -6.45
C THR A 281 -5.60 13.90 -6.82
N LEU A 282 -5.29 13.47 -8.05
CA LEU A 282 -3.91 13.37 -8.53
C LEU A 282 -3.25 14.76 -8.61
N ARG A 283 -4.00 15.79 -9.07
CA ARG A 283 -3.52 17.18 -9.10
C ARG A 283 -3.16 17.69 -7.70
N VAL A 284 -4.10 17.56 -6.73
CA VAL A 284 -3.89 18.01 -5.34
C VAL A 284 -2.71 17.31 -4.70
N VAL A 285 -2.57 16.01 -4.91
CA VAL A 285 -1.43 15.25 -4.37
C VAL A 285 -0.11 15.68 -5.01
N ARG A 286 -0.06 15.86 -6.32
CA ARG A 286 1.16 16.30 -7.04
C ARG A 286 1.62 17.68 -6.56
N GLU A 287 0.70 18.64 -6.53
CA GLU A 287 0.98 20.01 -6.07
C GLU A 287 1.37 20.03 -4.58
N GLY A 288 0.64 19.29 -3.74
CA GLY A 288 0.91 19.17 -2.30
C GLY A 288 2.25 18.49 -2.02
N ARG A 289 2.63 17.45 -2.79
CA ARG A 289 3.94 16.80 -2.69
C ARG A 289 5.08 17.77 -2.98
N ALA A 290 4.97 18.54 -4.06
CA ALA A 290 5.96 19.56 -4.42
C ALA A 290 6.07 20.65 -3.33
N ALA A 291 4.94 21.19 -2.87
CA ALA A 291 4.89 22.25 -1.85
C ALA A 291 5.46 21.78 -0.50
N LEU A 292 5.07 20.57 -0.02
CA LEU A 292 5.59 20.01 1.22
C LEU A 292 7.10 19.72 1.13
N THR A 293 7.56 19.15 0.01
CA THR A 293 8.99 18.88 -0.20
C THR A 293 9.79 20.17 -0.10
N ALA A 294 9.40 21.21 -0.85
CA ALA A 294 10.09 22.52 -0.82
C ALA A 294 10.04 23.16 0.57
N GLY A 295 8.88 23.15 1.23
CA GLY A 295 8.70 23.72 2.57
C GLY A 295 9.54 23.04 3.64
N LEU A 296 9.60 21.72 3.65
CA LEU A 296 10.40 20.95 4.61
C LEU A 296 11.90 21.06 4.34
N GLN A 297 12.32 21.09 3.07
CA GLN A 297 13.72 21.37 2.71
C GLN A 297 14.15 22.78 3.15
N ALA A 298 13.29 23.78 3.02
CA ALA A 298 13.55 25.13 3.52
C ALA A 298 13.67 25.19 5.05
N LEU A 299 13.09 24.24 5.79
CA LEU A 299 13.26 24.07 7.24
C LEU A 299 14.49 23.24 7.59
N GLY A 300 15.30 22.81 6.62
CA GLY A 300 16.52 22.05 6.84
C GLY A 300 16.36 20.53 6.89
N CYS A 301 15.18 20.00 6.56
CA CYS A 301 14.98 18.55 6.50
C CYS A 301 15.68 17.93 5.29
N HIS A 302 16.19 16.72 5.46
CA HIS A 302 16.53 15.86 4.33
C HIS A 302 15.26 15.14 3.87
N VAL A 303 14.72 15.52 2.71
CA VAL A 303 13.50 14.92 2.12
C VAL A 303 13.90 14.01 0.98
N TYR A 304 13.50 12.73 1.05
CA TYR A 304 13.75 11.76 -0.01
C TYR A 304 12.78 11.96 -1.18
N PRO A 305 13.25 11.77 -2.44
CA PRO A 305 12.38 11.84 -3.61
C PRO A 305 11.23 10.83 -3.52
N SER A 306 10.01 11.27 -3.84
CA SER A 306 8.83 10.40 -3.80
C SER A 306 7.94 10.59 -5.02
N GLN A 307 7.39 9.48 -5.51
CA GLN A 307 6.36 9.43 -6.55
C GLN A 307 5.01 8.92 -6.00
N ALA A 308 4.89 8.82 -4.65
CA ALA A 308 3.68 8.39 -3.96
C ALA A 308 2.85 9.58 -3.42
N ASN A 309 1.76 9.29 -2.72
CA ASN A 309 0.98 10.29 -1.98
C ASN A 309 1.49 10.55 -0.55
N PHE A 310 2.78 10.38 -0.36
CA PHE A 310 3.51 10.67 0.88
C PHE A 310 4.95 11.02 0.56
N ILE A 311 5.64 11.58 1.53
CA ILE A 311 7.08 11.83 1.52
C ILE A 311 7.73 11.21 2.75
N MET A 312 8.99 10.80 2.60
CA MET A 312 9.85 10.34 3.68
C MET A 312 10.94 11.37 3.95
N LEU A 313 11.26 11.61 5.22
CA LEU A 313 12.25 12.62 5.58
C LEU A 313 12.98 12.30 6.89
N ALA A 314 14.17 12.91 7.05
CA ALA A 314 14.83 13.09 8.32
C ALA A 314 14.63 14.53 8.84
N PRO A 315 14.35 14.74 10.14
CA PRO A 315 14.33 16.07 10.75
C PRO A 315 15.64 16.82 10.57
N PRO A 316 15.66 18.17 10.71
CA PRO A 316 16.87 18.95 10.58
C PRO A 316 17.93 18.55 11.61
N ALA A 317 19.19 18.48 11.19
CA ALA A 317 20.29 18.18 12.10
C ALA A 317 20.43 19.23 13.20
N GLY A 318 20.66 18.79 14.43
CA GLY A 318 20.81 19.68 15.59
C GLY A 318 19.49 20.13 16.25
N THR A 319 18.33 19.67 15.72
CA THR A 319 17.01 19.86 16.34
C THR A 319 16.54 18.59 17.06
N CYS A 320 15.25 18.50 17.42
CA CYS A 320 14.70 17.30 18.01
C CYS A 320 14.63 16.15 16.98
N ASP A 321 14.82 14.91 17.46
CA ASP A 321 14.80 13.71 16.63
C ASP A 321 13.39 13.39 16.10
N ALA A 322 13.27 12.33 15.29
CA ALA A 322 12.00 11.90 14.69
C ALA A 322 10.95 11.52 15.75
N ALA A 323 11.35 10.91 16.87
CA ALA A 323 10.43 10.52 17.93
C ALA A 323 9.89 11.76 18.68
N ALA A 324 10.75 12.69 19.06
CA ALA A 324 10.37 13.94 19.71
C ALA A 324 9.53 14.83 18.78
N THR A 325 9.89 14.91 17.48
CA THR A 325 9.09 15.60 16.46
C THR A 325 7.68 15.03 16.37
N PHE A 326 7.55 13.70 16.33
CA PHE A 326 6.26 13.02 16.29
C PHE A 326 5.39 13.36 17.50
N GLU A 327 5.93 13.26 18.72
CA GLU A 327 5.20 13.60 19.94
C GLU A 327 4.79 15.08 19.97
N ALA A 328 5.69 15.98 19.57
CA ALA A 328 5.39 17.41 19.51
C ALA A 328 4.26 17.76 18.50
N LEU A 329 4.18 17.02 17.38
CA LEU A 329 3.10 17.14 16.41
C LEU A 329 1.78 16.56 16.95
N LEU A 330 1.82 15.42 17.67
CA LEU A 330 0.62 14.86 18.32
C LEU A 330 -0.02 15.85 19.29
N HIS A 331 0.77 16.54 20.10
CA HIS A 331 0.28 17.58 21.03
C HIS A 331 -0.39 18.76 20.29
N ARG A 332 -0.07 18.96 19.01
CA ARG A 332 -0.69 19.97 18.13
C ARG A 332 -1.84 19.41 17.27
N GLY A 333 -2.22 18.16 17.51
CA GLY A 333 -3.29 17.49 16.75
C GLY A 333 -2.88 17.07 15.33
N ILE A 334 -1.60 16.87 15.06
CA ILE A 334 -1.13 16.43 13.74
C ILE A 334 -0.53 15.04 13.87
N ILE A 335 -1.16 14.05 13.22
CA ILE A 335 -0.74 12.65 13.24
C ILE A 335 0.06 12.37 11.97
N ILE A 336 1.35 12.04 12.12
CA ILE A 336 2.23 11.55 11.05
C ILE A 336 2.69 10.12 11.35
N ARG A 337 3.54 9.53 10.52
CA ARG A 337 4.03 8.15 10.70
C ARG A 337 5.51 8.12 11.05
N PRO A 338 5.91 7.80 12.30
CA PRO A 338 7.29 7.45 12.61
C PRO A 338 7.63 6.08 12.00
N LEU A 339 8.86 5.93 11.48
CA LEU A 339 9.27 4.72 10.75
C LEU A 339 10.04 3.71 11.61
N LYS A 340 9.92 3.79 12.95
CA LYS A 340 10.52 2.83 13.87
C LYS A 340 10.13 1.37 13.55
N SER A 341 8.89 1.12 13.14
CA SER A 341 8.40 -0.20 12.74
C SER A 341 9.02 -0.74 11.44
N TYR A 342 9.68 0.12 10.67
CA TYR A 342 10.46 -0.22 9.48
C TYR A 342 11.96 -0.33 9.78
N SER A 343 12.37 -0.34 11.06
CA SER A 343 13.76 -0.26 11.51
C SER A 343 14.48 1.04 11.11
N LEU A 344 13.71 2.11 10.89
CA LEU A 344 14.17 3.45 10.51
C LEU A 344 13.75 4.48 11.58
N PRO A 345 14.25 4.38 12.83
CA PRO A 345 13.76 5.22 13.94
C PRO A 345 14.08 6.72 13.78
N HIS A 346 15.01 7.07 12.91
CA HIS A 346 15.42 8.44 12.60
C HIS A 346 14.61 9.10 11.49
N LEU A 347 13.66 8.38 10.87
CA LEU A 347 12.87 8.86 9.75
C LEU A 347 11.39 8.97 10.09
N LEU A 348 10.74 9.87 9.38
CA LEU A 348 9.30 10.14 9.41
C LEU A 348 8.71 9.96 8.01
N ARG A 349 7.46 9.52 7.93
CA ARG A 349 6.69 9.52 6.69
C ARG A 349 5.44 10.37 6.88
N ILE A 350 5.19 11.27 5.94
CA ILE A 350 4.08 12.23 5.96
C ILE A 350 3.24 12.01 4.72
N SER A 351 1.95 11.71 4.90
CA SER A 351 0.99 11.67 3.80
C SER A 351 0.72 13.08 3.28
N ILE A 352 0.51 13.23 1.98
CA ILE A 352 0.14 14.51 1.39
C ILE A 352 -1.31 14.82 1.79
N GLY A 353 -1.52 15.96 2.44
CA GLY A 353 -2.82 16.48 2.85
C GLY A 353 -3.40 17.46 1.82
N THR A 354 -4.54 18.06 2.17
CA THR A 354 -5.07 19.24 1.50
C THR A 354 -4.10 20.44 1.63
N PRO A 355 -4.22 21.49 0.83
CA PRO A 355 -3.38 22.68 0.98
C PRO A 355 -3.36 23.25 2.40
N ASN A 356 -4.51 23.27 3.08
CA ASN A 356 -4.62 23.77 4.46
C ASN A 356 -3.92 22.85 5.47
N GLU A 357 -4.06 21.54 5.34
CA GLU A 357 -3.39 20.55 6.20
C GLU A 357 -1.86 20.59 6.00
N ASN A 358 -1.41 20.71 4.76
CA ASN A 358 0.01 20.87 4.44
C ASN A 358 0.60 22.15 5.04
N ALA A 359 -0.13 23.27 4.97
CA ALA A 359 0.28 24.54 5.56
C ALA A 359 0.33 24.48 7.10
N ALA A 360 -0.65 23.84 7.73
CA ALA A 360 -0.69 23.64 9.18
C ALA A 360 0.49 22.80 9.66
N LEU A 361 0.81 21.70 8.94
CA LEU A 361 1.99 20.88 9.23
C LEU A 361 3.29 21.69 9.14
N LEU A 362 3.49 22.45 8.05
CA LEU A 362 4.70 23.25 7.87
C LEU A 362 4.85 24.32 8.97
N SER A 363 3.75 24.96 9.37
CA SER A 363 3.75 25.92 10.48
C SER A 363 4.17 25.24 11.80
N ALA A 364 3.57 24.10 12.13
CA ALA A 364 3.91 23.35 13.32
C ALA A 364 5.37 22.86 13.32
N CYS A 365 5.88 22.37 12.19
CA CYS A 365 7.26 21.96 12.04
C CYS A 365 8.25 23.13 12.22
N LYS A 366 7.92 24.31 11.70
CA LYS A 366 8.73 25.53 11.90
C LYS A 366 8.88 25.90 13.36
N GLU A 367 7.79 25.79 14.14
CA GLU A 367 7.84 26.04 15.60
C GLU A 367 8.62 24.99 16.38
N ILE A 368 8.50 23.71 15.97
CA ILE A 368 9.13 22.58 16.67
C ILE A 368 10.64 22.59 16.45
N TRP A 369 11.10 22.99 15.25
CA TRP A 369 12.49 22.96 14.87
C TRP A 369 13.21 24.34 14.96
N ALA A 370 12.50 25.40 15.41
CA ALA A 370 13.11 26.69 15.76
C ALA A 370 13.96 26.57 17.04
#